data_8f02aa7fb960613ed0cf9dd5319658b2
#
_entry.id   8f02aa7fb960613ed0cf9dd5319658b2
#
_cell.length_a   1.000
_cell.length_b   1.000
_cell.length_c   1.000
_cell.angle_alpha   90.00
_cell.angle_beta   90.00
_cell.angle_gamma   90.00
#
_symmetry.space_group_name_H-M   'P 1'
#
loop_
_entity.id
_entity.type
_entity.pdbx_description
1 polymer ?
#
loop_
_entity_poly.entity_id
_entity_poly.type
_entity_poly.pdbx_seq_one_letter_code
_entity_poly.pdbx_strand_id
1 'polypeptide(L)'
;MGKRILMDLHPCFDGYAGIPQDTRVTFALLADSENFELGGHLFDSSYGTSGFVWKPYSVWSDRINQMSEYIIGLGSGERRYDHGMSESKMIRIILKGYCSTTWGRLFIRFLISMGYLKPDNRLHEIDSNFFHDYIWRAIFQKSLTADRKPQVIAARYFGCSTSRANMLRVLRNRKFIHTIDTTGWDAYLSQTPFPGKISPGTKQIIRFHDAVPIQNPTTINNPYIHHQAISRSLKLNAKNSYFVCNSNATKDQLLSLFPEIEDRVHVVHCCVPDGFKQTEKQSVRDIISKCANTQNVGVSSFSDVMKYKTFIGENFNDEYFIAVGTIEPRKNYSSILEGWNRFRKSTGKNTKLVIVGNTGWGEDALLSQIITYSHNGDLILLNNVSLYELIDLYSNATACIVASYTEGFSYSGIEAMRCNTPVIASDIPVHREVYGDNALYFDPYSQDELASTLQKLADIPYEGIEKITAKAREFSMRYAEKVSQENWENVLNMIL
;
A
#
# COMPACT_ATOMS: atom_id res chain seq x y z
N MET A 1 32.19 5.65 -9.11
CA MET A 1 30.89 5.06 -9.51
C MET A 1 30.01 5.00 -8.29
N GLY A 2 28.78 5.50 -8.38
CA GLY A 2 27.80 5.39 -7.29
C GLY A 2 27.48 3.94 -6.96
N LYS A 3 27.02 3.68 -5.74
CA LYS A 3 26.55 2.35 -5.33
C LYS A 3 25.30 1.95 -6.12
N ARG A 4 25.20 0.67 -6.50
CA ARG A 4 24.14 0.13 -7.34
C ARG A 4 23.10 -0.58 -6.49
N ILE A 5 21.85 -0.09 -6.51
CA ILE A 5 20.75 -0.62 -5.73
C ILE A 5 19.67 -1.17 -6.65
N LEU A 6 19.32 -2.43 -6.50
CA LEU A 6 18.16 -3.04 -7.17
C LEU A 6 16.98 -3.10 -6.19
N MET A 7 15.90 -2.41 -6.52
CA MET A 7 14.71 -2.34 -5.67
C MET A 7 13.57 -3.19 -6.21
N ASP A 8 12.98 -4.01 -5.35
CA ASP A 8 11.80 -4.82 -5.64
C ASP A 8 10.54 -3.96 -5.77
N LEU A 9 9.87 -4.04 -6.90
CA LEU A 9 8.67 -3.27 -7.23
C LEU A 9 7.38 -4.09 -7.22
N HIS A 10 7.40 -5.34 -6.69
CA HIS A 10 6.18 -6.16 -6.69
C HIS A 10 4.97 -5.49 -6.01
N PRO A 11 5.09 -4.70 -4.93
CA PRO A 11 3.92 -4.08 -4.33
C PRO A 11 3.28 -3.00 -5.21
N CYS A 12 4.04 -2.44 -6.17
CA CYS A 12 3.53 -1.38 -7.04
C CYS A 12 2.41 -1.86 -7.98
N PHE A 13 2.26 -3.16 -8.20
CA PHE A 13 1.16 -3.71 -8.99
C PHE A 13 -0.16 -3.75 -8.19
N ASP A 14 -0.08 -3.74 -6.86
CA ASP A 14 -1.22 -3.75 -5.96
C ASP A 14 -1.65 -2.30 -5.63
N GLY A 15 -2.85 -2.10 -5.17
CA GLY A 15 -3.44 -0.93 -4.53
C GLY A 15 -2.85 0.47 -4.76
N TYR A 16 -3.40 1.43 -4.01
CA TYR A 16 -3.00 2.85 -4.08
C TYR A 16 -2.21 3.30 -2.85
N ALA A 17 -2.54 2.81 -1.66
CA ALA A 17 -2.05 3.26 -0.37
C ALA A 17 -1.25 2.18 0.39
N GLY A 18 -0.63 2.54 1.49
CA GLY A 18 0.16 1.65 2.33
C GLY A 18 1.49 1.23 1.67
N ILE A 19 1.80 -0.07 1.69
CA ILE A 19 3.06 -0.63 1.14
C ILE A 19 3.25 -0.25 -0.34
N PRO A 20 2.23 -0.32 -1.24
CA PRO A 20 2.34 0.16 -2.61
C PRO A 20 2.75 1.63 -2.73
N GLN A 21 2.19 2.50 -1.92
CA GLN A 21 2.53 3.93 -1.90
C GLN A 21 3.97 4.13 -1.42
N ASP A 22 4.35 3.54 -0.28
CA ASP A 22 5.73 3.62 0.25
C ASP A 22 6.77 3.15 -0.77
N THR A 23 6.46 2.05 -1.47
CA THR A 23 7.34 1.51 -2.52
C THR A 23 7.54 2.51 -3.67
N ARG A 24 6.46 3.09 -4.20
CA ARG A 24 6.54 4.04 -5.33
C ARG A 24 7.26 5.32 -4.96
N VAL A 25 6.95 5.86 -3.78
CA VAL A 25 7.58 7.08 -3.28
C VAL A 25 9.06 6.84 -2.98
N THR A 26 9.41 5.77 -2.28
CA THR A 26 10.81 5.41 -2.00
C THR A 26 11.61 5.22 -3.30
N PHE A 27 11.02 4.55 -4.30
CA PHE A 27 11.69 4.39 -5.59
C PHE A 27 11.96 5.75 -6.28
N ALA A 28 10.96 6.64 -6.28
CA ALA A 28 11.10 7.95 -6.89
C ALA A 28 12.16 8.82 -6.19
N LEU A 29 12.19 8.79 -4.84
CA LEU A 29 13.21 9.52 -4.06
C LEU A 29 14.61 9.01 -4.32
N LEU A 30 14.79 7.69 -4.39
CA LEU A 30 16.11 7.09 -4.67
C LEU A 30 16.52 7.24 -6.13
N ALA A 31 15.58 7.30 -7.09
CA ALA A 31 15.84 7.55 -8.49
C ALA A 31 16.30 9.01 -8.76
N ASP A 32 15.92 9.94 -7.87
CA ASP A 32 16.34 11.34 -7.92
C ASP A 32 17.69 11.59 -7.21
N SER A 33 18.23 10.57 -6.54
CA SER A 33 19.51 10.67 -5.81
C SER A 33 20.71 10.56 -6.76
N GLU A 34 21.65 11.48 -6.65
CA GLU A 34 22.93 11.42 -7.36
C GLU A 34 23.93 10.40 -6.76
N ASN A 35 23.64 9.89 -5.55
CA ASN A 35 24.53 9.02 -4.80
C ASN A 35 24.46 7.55 -5.25
N PHE A 36 23.33 7.15 -5.88
CA PHE A 36 23.03 5.77 -6.21
C PHE A 36 22.63 5.59 -7.67
N GLU A 37 23.07 4.47 -8.28
CA GLU A 37 22.46 3.94 -9.50
C GLU A 37 21.30 3.02 -9.12
N LEU A 38 20.06 3.43 -9.41
CA LEU A 38 18.87 2.67 -9.04
C LEU A 38 18.35 1.82 -10.20
N GLY A 39 18.02 0.56 -9.91
CA GLY A 39 17.30 -0.34 -10.81
C GLY A 39 15.99 -0.83 -10.18
N GLY A 40 14.94 -0.97 -10.99
CA GLY A 40 13.66 -1.54 -10.59
C GLY A 40 13.57 -3.02 -10.98
N HIS A 41 13.33 -3.90 -10.00
CA HIS A 41 13.02 -5.30 -10.28
C HIS A 41 11.50 -5.45 -10.42
N LEU A 42 11.05 -5.68 -11.65
CA LEU A 42 9.65 -5.94 -11.99
C LEU A 42 9.29 -7.39 -11.57
N PHE A 43 9.14 -7.58 -10.28
CA PHE A 43 8.90 -8.87 -9.66
C PHE A 43 7.40 -9.10 -9.50
N ASP A 44 6.87 -10.13 -10.16
CA ASP A 44 5.44 -10.42 -10.14
C ASP A 44 5.00 -10.98 -8.78
N SER A 45 3.94 -10.40 -8.21
CA SER A 45 3.33 -10.88 -6.96
C SER A 45 2.57 -12.20 -7.14
N SER A 46 2.13 -12.49 -8.36
CA SER A 46 1.30 -13.65 -8.75
C SER A 46 2.10 -14.77 -9.43
N TYR A 47 1.44 -15.58 -10.24
CA TYR A 47 2.07 -16.63 -11.04
C TYR A 47 2.24 -16.25 -12.53
N GLY A 48 1.93 -15.02 -12.93
CA GLY A 48 1.87 -14.61 -14.33
C GLY A 48 3.18 -14.80 -15.10
N THR A 49 4.30 -14.44 -14.46
CA THR A 49 5.65 -14.56 -15.07
C THR A 49 6.34 -15.90 -14.75
N SER A 50 5.76 -16.74 -13.91
CA SER A 50 6.37 -18.03 -13.53
C SER A 50 6.56 -18.94 -14.75
N GLY A 51 7.80 -19.38 -14.97
CA GLY A 51 8.17 -20.23 -16.10
C GLY A 51 8.25 -19.50 -17.43
N PHE A 52 8.31 -18.16 -17.42
CA PHE A 52 8.67 -17.39 -18.60
C PHE A 52 10.11 -17.76 -19.02
N VAL A 53 10.31 -18.04 -20.30
CA VAL A 53 11.63 -18.44 -20.83
C VAL A 53 12.19 -17.31 -21.67
N TRP A 54 13.23 -16.67 -21.18
CA TRP A 54 14.02 -15.71 -21.95
C TRP A 54 14.87 -16.47 -22.99
N LYS A 55 14.67 -16.16 -24.26
CA LYS A 55 15.40 -16.75 -25.37
C LYS A 55 16.46 -15.78 -25.87
N PRO A 56 17.62 -16.27 -26.34
CA PRO A 56 18.52 -15.43 -27.12
C PRO A 56 17.79 -14.83 -28.34
N TYR A 57 18.07 -13.62 -28.66
CA TYR A 57 17.50 -12.92 -29.81
C TYR A 57 18.63 -12.31 -30.67
N SER A 58 18.43 -12.33 -31.97
CA SER A 58 19.34 -11.71 -32.93
C SER A 58 18.74 -10.44 -33.55
N VAL A 59 17.43 -10.26 -33.44
CA VAL A 59 16.68 -9.17 -34.05
C VAL A 59 15.95 -8.37 -32.96
N TRP A 60 15.89 -7.05 -33.13
CA TRP A 60 15.24 -6.13 -32.20
C TRP A 60 13.76 -6.47 -31.95
N SER A 61 13.03 -6.82 -33.00
CA SER A 61 11.60 -7.20 -32.90
C SER A 61 11.37 -8.36 -31.95
N ASP A 62 12.24 -9.37 -31.96
CA ASP A 62 12.12 -10.54 -31.08
C ASP A 62 12.39 -10.16 -29.63
N ARG A 63 13.33 -9.25 -29.41
CA ARG A 63 13.61 -8.68 -28.09
C ARG A 63 12.39 -7.97 -27.53
N ILE A 64 11.80 -7.06 -28.28
CA ILE A 64 10.61 -6.29 -27.88
C ILE A 64 9.43 -7.20 -27.65
N ASN A 65 9.20 -8.19 -28.52
CA ASN A 65 8.11 -9.14 -28.34
C ASN A 65 8.24 -9.95 -27.04
N GLN A 66 9.45 -10.40 -26.69
CA GLN A 66 9.69 -11.10 -25.43
C GLN A 66 9.44 -10.21 -24.22
N MET A 67 9.90 -8.94 -24.25
CA MET A 67 9.66 -7.98 -23.19
C MET A 67 8.16 -7.70 -23.04
N SER A 68 7.44 -7.52 -24.15
CA SER A 68 6.00 -7.31 -24.16
C SER A 68 5.24 -8.53 -23.58
N GLU A 69 5.61 -9.76 -23.96
CA GLU A 69 5.03 -10.97 -23.37
C GLU A 69 5.28 -11.06 -21.85
N TYR A 70 6.47 -10.68 -21.40
CA TYR A 70 6.80 -10.65 -19.99
C TYR A 70 5.94 -9.62 -19.23
N ILE A 71 5.84 -8.39 -19.77
CA ILE A 71 5.05 -7.30 -19.19
C ILE A 71 3.57 -7.66 -19.11
N ILE A 72 3.01 -8.31 -20.13
CA ILE A 72 1.61 -8.81 -20.11
C ILE A 72 1.42 -9.84 -18.99
N GLY A 73 2.46 -10.60 -18.66
CA GLY A 73 2.46 -11.54 -17.55
C GLY A 73 2.43 -10.90 -16.16
N LEU A 74 2.94 -9.67 -16.02
CA LEU A 74 2.95 -8.95 -14.74
C LEU A 74 1.52 -8.59 -14.32
N GLY A 75 1.14 -8.95 -13.10
CA GLY A 75 -0.20 -8.67 -12.57
C GLY A 75 -1.37 -9.42 -13.23
N SER A 76 -1.12 -10.25 -14.26
CA SER A 76 -2.19 -11.00 -14.95
C SER A 76 -2.77 -12.15 -14.11
N GLY A 77 -2.07 -12.57 -13.08
CA GLY A 77 -2.48 -13.66 -12.20
C GLY A 77 -3.70 -13.37 -11.35
N GLU A 78 -3.92 -12.14 -10.93
CA GLU A 78 -5.08 -11.75 -10.12
C GLU A 78 -6.40 -11.84 -10.88
N ARG A 79 -6.40 -11.58 -12.19
CA ARG A 79 -7.61 -11.68 -13.00
C ARG A 79 -8.02 -13.13 -13.34
N ARG A 80 -7.12 -14.10 -13.17
CA ARG A 80 -7.38 -15.51 -13.51
C ARG A 80 -7.57 -16.43 -12.30
N TYR A 81 -7.10 -16.00 -11.13
CA TYR A 81 -7.13 -16.81 -9.91
C TYR A 81 -7.72 -16.01 -8.77
N ASP A 82 -9.04 -16.03 -8.69
CA ASP A 82 -9.78 -15.51 -7.53
C ASP A 82 -9.28 -16.22 -6.25
N HIS A 83 -8.96 -15.45 -5.22
CA HIS A 83 -8.57 -15.98 -3.92
C HIS A 83 -9.71 -16.89 -3.40
N GLY A 84 -9.46 -18.19 -3.34
CA GLY A 84 -10.46 -19.20 -2.93
C GLY A 84 -10.74 -20.29 -3.95
N MET A 85 -10.06 -20.30 -5.09
CA MET A 85 -10.22 -21.40 -6.04
C MET A 85 -9.69 -22.72 -5.49
N SER A 86 -10.55 -23.75 -5.45
CA SER A 86 -10.17 -25.12 -5.12
C SER A 86 -9.14 -25.66 -6.15
N GLU A 87 -8.27 -26.56 -5.70
CA GLU A 87 -7.27 -27.22 -6.60
C GLU A 87 -7.92 -27.84 -7.85
N SER A 88 -9.15 -28.35 -7.72
CA SER A 88 -9.93 -28.89 -8.84
C SER A 88 -10.33 -27.84 -9.88
N LYS A 89 -10.61 -26.59 -9.47
CA LYS A 89 -10.92 -25.48 -10.36
C LYS A 89 -9.66 -24.96 -11.07
N MET A 90 -8.52 -24.98 -10.36
CA MET A 90 -7.21 -24.65 -10.91
C MET A 90 -6.78 -25.69 -11.97
N ILE A 91 -6.99 -27.00 -11.70
CA ILE A 91 -6.74 -28.07 -12.67
C ILE A 91 -7.65 -27.92 -13.89
N ARG A 92 -8.93 -27.57 -13.74
CA ARG A 92 -9.84 -27.33 -14.87
C ARG A 92 -9.42 -26.14 -15.75
N ILE A 93 -8.89 -25.07 -15.16
CA ILE A 93 -8.40 -23.90 -15.91
C ILE A 93 -7.11 -24.27 -16.65
N ILE A 94 -6.22 -25.02 -15.99
CA ILE A 94 -5.03 -25.59 -16.62
C ILE A 94 -5.46 -26.50 -17.80
N LEU A 95 -6.43 -27.36 -17.62
CA LEU A 95 -6.94 -28.25 -18.65
C LEU A 95 -7.70 -27.51 -19.78
N LYS A 96 -8.42 -26.42 -19.49
CA LYS A 96 -9.06 -25.56 -20.52
C LYS A 96 -8.07 -24.70 -21.30
N GLY A 97 -6.94 -24.30 -20.69
CA GLY A 97 -5.82 -23.68 -21.40
C GLY A 97 -5.05 -24.65 -22.30
N TYR A 98 -5.41 -25.92 -22.28
CA TYR A 98 -4.79 -27.05 -22.92
C TYR A 98 -4.93 -27.07 -24.46
N CYS A 99 -5.89 -26.39 -25.01
CA CYS A 99 -6.17 -26.40 -26.45
C CYS A 99 -5.43 -25.32 -27.27
N SER A 100 -4.51 -24.57 -26.65
CA SER A 100 -3.68 -23.60 -27.39
C SER A 100 -2.20 -23.97 -27.28
N THR A 101 -1.43 -23.64 -28.30
CA THR A 101 0.00 -23.95 -28.56
C THR A 101 1.01 -23.61 -27.45
N THR A 102 0.57 -23.45 -26.20
CA THR A 102 1.35 -23.07 -24.99
C THR A 102 1.59 -24.23 -24.01
N TRP A 103 1.38 -25.47 -24.44
CA TRP A 103 1.50 -26.69 -23.62
C TRP A 103 2.78 -26.77 -22.79
N GLY A 104 3.90 -26.56 -23.40
CA GLY A 104 5.20 -26.66 -22.74
C GLY A 104 5.36 -25.61 -21.63
N ARG A 105 4.83 -24.39 -21.81
CA ARG A 105 4.93 -23.31 -20.81
C ARG A 105 4.08 -23.60 -19.57
N LEU A 106 2.86 -24.12 -19.74
CA LEU A 106 1.98 -24.49 -18.62
C LEU A 106 2.54 -25.67 -17.81
N PHE A 107 3.11 -26.66 -18.49
CA PHE A 107 3.75 -27.79 -17.83
C PHE A 107 5.02 -27.37 -17.08
N ILE A 108 5.88 -26.53 -17.67
CA ILE A 108 7.05 -25.96 -16.99
C ILE A 108 6.62 -25.12 -15.79
N ARG A 109 5.60 -24.25 -15.92
CA ARG A 109 5.03 -23.48 -14.81
C ARG A 109 4.54 -24.39 -13.67
N PHE A 110 3.86 -25.47 -14.01
CA PHE A 110 3.43 -26.47 -13.04
C PHE A 110 4.63 -27.10 -12.34
N LEU A 111 5.64 -27.56 -13.07
CA LEU A 111 6.84 -28.18 -12.50
C LEU A 111 7.63 -27.20 -11.61
N ILE A 112 7.74 -25.92 -12.02
CA ILE A 112 8.35 -24.88 -11.20
C ILE A 112 7.52 -24.64 -9.94
N SER A 113 6.20 -24.52 -10.07
CA SER A 113 5.30 -24.29 -8.94
C SER A 113 5.30 -25.43 -7.93
N MET A 114 5.53 -26.66 -8.40
CA MET A 114 5.68 -27.84 -7.56
C MET A 114 7.11 -28.03 -7.03
N GLY A 115 8.06 -27.18 -7.44
CA GLY A 115 9.47 -27.25 -7.03
C GLY A 115 10.25 -28.40 -7.67
N TYR A 116 9.81 -28.89 -8.82
CA TYR A 116 10.56 -29.91 -9.58
C TYR A 116 11.59 -29.31 -10.54
N LEU A 117 11.36 -28.09 -11.01
CA LEU A 117 12.30 -27.35 -11.85
C LEU A 117 12.65 -26.01 -11.19
N LYS A 118 13.92 -25.61 -11.36
CA LYS A 118 14.39 -24.27 -10.98
C LYS A 118 14.16 -23.33 -12.17
N PRO A 119 13.53 -22.15 -11.95
CA PRO A 119 13.41 -21.16 -13.02
C PRO A 119 14.79 -20.54 -13.32
N ASP A 120 14.91 -19.91 -14.49
CA ASP A 120 16.00 -18.98 -14.77
C ASP A 120 15.78 -17.70 -13.96
N ASN A 121 16.62 -17.48 -12.95
CA ASN A 121 16.52 -16.36 -12.02
C ASN A 121 17.51 -15.22 -12.35
N ARG A 122 18.11 -15.24 -13.55
CA ARG A 122 18.91 -14.13 -14.06
C ARG A 122 18.00 -12.94 -14.32
N LEU A 123 18.56 -11.74 -14.11
CA LEU A 123 17.89 -10.49 -14.40
C LEU A 123 18.03 -10.15 -15.88
N HIS A 124 16.91 -9.90 -16.54
CA HIS A 124 16.83 -9.49 -17.93
C HIS A 124 16.33 -8.06 -18.01
N GLU A 125 17.09 -7.19 -18.64
CA GLU A 125 16.76 -5.77 -18.73
C GLU A 125 15.55 -5.54 -19.65
N ILE A 126 14.62 -4.74 -19.16
CA ILE A 126 13.42 -4.26 -19.87
C ILE A 126 13.69 -2.83 -20.37
N ASP A 127 13.47 -2.57 -21.64
CA ASP A 127 13.69 -1.26 -22.23
C ASP A 127 12.68 -0.24 -21.70
N SER A 128 13.12 0.61 -20.77
CA SER A 128 12.26 1.62 -20.14
C SER A 128 11.83 2.72 -21.09
N ASN A 129 12.63 3.02 -22.12
CA ASN A 129 12.26 4.03 -23.12
C ASN A 129 11.14 3.54 -24.02
N PHE A 130 11.18 2.28 -24.44
CA PHE A 130 10.12 1.69 -25.25
C PHE A 130 8.83 1.49 -24.45
N PHE A 131 8.94 1.05 -23.19
CA PHE A 131 7.79 0.76 -22.32
C PHE A 131 7.48 1.87 -21.30
N HIS A 132 7.88 3.12 -21.55
CA HIS A 132 7.73 4.25 -20.63
C HIS A 132 6.28 4.47 -20.16
N ASP A 133 5.32 4.32 -21.06
CA ASP A 133 3.90 4.50 -20.73
C ASP A 133 3.38 3.38 -19.81
N TYR A 134 3.78 2.13 -20.07
CA TYR A 134 3.45 1.02 -19.18
C TYR A 134 4.04 1.23 -17.79
N ILE A 135 5.35 1.53 -17.72
CA ILE A 135 6.05 1.75 -16.44
C ILE A 135 5.34 2.87 -15.65
N TRP A 136 5.04 3.98 -16.29
CA TRP A 136 4.36 5.08 -15.62
C TRP A 136 2.96 4.69 -15.16
N ARG A 137 2.09 4.25 -16.08
CA ARG A 137 0.67 4.03 -15.81
C ARG A 137 0.39 2.82 -14.92
N ALA A 138 1.09 1.72 -15.13
CA ALA A 138 0.85 0.50 -14.38
C ALA A 138 1.50 0.51 -13.00
N ILE A 139 2.66 1.16 -12.85
CA ILE A 139 3.48 1.07 -11.66
C ILE A 139 3.36 2.32 -10.80
N PHE A 140 3.58 3.53 -11.35
CA PHE A 140 3.84 4.73 -10.56
C PHE A 140 2.69 5.74 -10.47
N GLN A 141 1.89 5.91 -11.52
CA GLN A 141 0.85 6.94 -11.62
C GLN A 141 -0.18 6.89 -10.49
N LYS A 142 -0.33 5.74 -9.83
CA LYS A 142 -1.31 5.55 -8.75
C LYS A 142 -1.01 6.38 -7.49
N SER A 143 0.26 6.76 -7.26
CA SER A 143 0.68 7.45 -6.04
C SER A 143 1.65 8.61 -6.29
N LEU A 144 2.14 8.79 -7.50
CA LEU A 144 3.06 9.87 -7.85
C LEU A 144 2.40 10.89 -8.77
N THR A 145 2.80 12.14 -8.61
CA THR A 145 2.44 13.25 -9.50
C THR A 145 3.25 13.22 -10.79
N ALA A 146 2.72 13.83 -11.87
CA ALA A 146 3.29 13.72 -13.22
C ALA A 146 4.73 14.29 -13.35
N ASP A 147 5.11 15.23 -12.49
CA ASP A 147 6.46 15.79 -12.42
C ASP A 147 7.53 14.77 -12.04
N ARG A 148 7.16 13.68 -11.35
CA ARG A 148 8.05 12.56 -11.01
C ARG A 148 8.26 11.55 -12.14
N LYS A 149 7.49 11.68 -13.24
CA LYS A 149 7.59 10.75 -14.38
C LYS A 149 9.00 10.66 -15.00
N PRO A 150 9.72 11.77 -15.26
CA PRO A 150 11.05 11.70 -15.87
C PRO A 150 12.05 10.87 -15.06
N GLN A 151 12.09 11.04 -13.73
CA GLN A 151 13.02 10.36 -12.85
C GLN A 151 12.81 8.84 -12.85
N VAL A 152 11.54 8.42 -12.68
CA VAL A 152 11.25 6.98 -12.64
C VAL A 152 11.43 6.30 -13.99
N ILE A 153 11.20 6.98 -15.12
CA ILE A 153 11.44 6.41 -16.45
C ILE A 153 12.94 6.31 -16.79
N ALA A 154 13.77 7.23 -16.29
CA ALA A 154 15.21 7.21 -16.51
C ALA A 154 15.90 6.01 -15.81
N ALA A 155 15.27 5.40 -14.81
CA ALA A 155 15.81 4.23 -14.14
C ALA A 155 15.82 2.98 -15.05
N ARG A 156 16.69 2.02 -14.74
CA ARG A 156 16.75 0.72 -15.43
C ARG A 156 15.77 -0.26 -14.78
N TYR A 157 15.16 -1.10 -15.60
CA TYR A 157 14.18 -2.10 -15.12
C TYR A 157 14.57 -3.51 -15.54
N PHE A 158 14.28 -4.48 -14.64
CA PHE A 158 14.70 -5.87 -14.83
C PHE A 158 13.56 -6.82 -14.49
N GLY A 159 13.45 -7.90 -15.25
CA GLY A 159 12.55 -9.01 -14.99
C GLY A 159 13.28 -10.32 -14.82
N CYS A 160 12.64 -11.32 -14.21
CA CYS A 160 13.16 -12.68 -14.08
C CYS A 160 12.05 -13.73 -14.27
N SER A 161 12.42 -14.99 -14.46
CA SER A 161 11.48 -16.08 -14.76
C SER A 161 10.77 -16.67 -13.53
N THR A 162 10.88 -16.03 -12.37
CA THR A 162 10.16 -16.46 -11.16
C THR A 162 9.22 -15.37 -10.67
N SER A 163 8.34 -15.73 -9.76
CA SER A 163 7.42 -14.81 -9.11
C SER A 163 7.44 -15.00 -7.60
N ARG A 164 6.98 -13.98 -6.86
CA ARG A 164 6.89 -14.03 -5.40
C ARG A 164 6.00 -15.19 -4.92
N ALA A 165 4.84 -15.39 -5.55
CA ALA A 165 3.94 -16.50 -5.23
C ALA A 165 4.63 -17.85 -5.37
N ASN A 166 5.44 -18.02 -6.41
CA ASN A 166 6.22 -19.23 -6.64
C ASN A 166 7.27 -19.44 -5.55
N MET A 167 8.02 -18.40 -5.22
CA MET A 167 9.03 -18.46 -4.17
C MET A 167 8.41 -18.80 -2.80
N LEU A 168 7.28 -18.18 -2.43
CA LEU A 168 6.55 -18.49 -1.21
C LEU A 168 6.04 -19.95 -1.17
N ARG A 169 5.52 -20.44 -2.30
CA ARG A 169 5.07 -21.83 -2.39
C ARG A 169 6.22 -22.82 -2.19
N VAL A 170 7.35 -22.57 -2.84
CA VAL A 170 8.54 -23.42 -2.71
C VAL A 170 9.11 -23.35 -1.29
N LEU A 171 9.21 -22.16 -0.72
CA LEU A 171 9.65 -21.96 0.67
C LEU A 171 8.73 -22.68 1.67
N ARG A 172 7.43 -22.69 1.43
CA ARG A 172 6.45 -23.43 2.24
C ARG A 172 6.67 -24.93 2.19
N ASN A 173 6.96 -25.47 1.01
CA ASN A 173 7.14 -26.90 0.78
C ASN A 173 8.56 -27.39 1.08
N ARG A 174 9.50 -26.48 1.40
CA ARG A 174 10.91 -26.77 1.77
C ARG A 174 11.68 -27.65 0.75
N LYS A 175 11.29 -27.61 -0.53
CA LYS A 175 11.97 -28.40 -1.57
C LYS A 175 13.33 -27.81 -1.93
N PHE A 176 13.38 -26.51 -2.16
CA PHE A 176 14.60 -25.70 -2.34
C PHE A 176 14.28 -24.23 -2.09
N ILE A 177 15.30 -23.39 -2.05
CA ILE A 177 15.16 -21.94 -1.90
C ILE A 177 15.58 -21.28 -3.21
N HIS A 178 14.70 -20.48 -3.78
CA HIS A 178 15.03 -19.68 -4.96
C HIS A 178 16.09 -18.62 -4.62
N THR A 179 17.04 -18.43 -5.53
CA THR A 179 18.03 -17.35 -5.44
C THR A 179 17.88 -16.47 -6.68
N ILE A 180 17.67 -15.19 -6.52
CA ILE A 180 17.72 -14.21 -7.61
C ILE A 180 19.18 -13.87 -7.88
N ASP A 181 19.58 -13.87 -9.14
CA ASP A 181 20.92 -13.49 -9.54
C ASP A 181 21.04 -11.97 -9.56
N THR A 182 21.55 -11.42 -8.46
CA THR A 182 21.81 -9.99 -8.27
C THR A 182 23.29 -9.63 -8.47
N THR A 183 24.04 -10.46 -9.17
CA THR A 183 25.46 -10.20 -9.46
C THR A 183 25.64 -8.83 -10.13
N GLY A 184 26.57 -8.05 -9.61
CA GLY A 184 26.82 -6.68 -10.09
C GLY A 184 25.98 -5.60 -9.41
N TRP A 185 25.12 -5.93 -8.45
CA TRP A 185 24.40 -5.01 -7.58
C TRP A 185 25.02 -5.01 -6.17
N ASP A 186 25.22 -3.82 -5.58
CA ASP A 186 25.74 -3.70 -4.21
C ASP A 186 24.64 -4.04 -3.18
N ALA A 187 23.39 -3.67 -3.45
CA ALA A 187 22.25 -4.01 -2.60
C ALA A 187 21.03 -4.45 -3.39
N TYR A 188 20.21 -5.28 -2.72
CA TYR A 188 18.84 -5.61 -3.11
C TYR A 188 17.88 -5.14 -2.01
N LEU A 189 17.09 -4.12 -2.33
CA LEU A 189 16.08 -3.55 -1.41
C LEU A 189 14.71 -4.19 -1.68
N SER A 190 14.30 -5.12 -0.82
CA SER A 190 12.95 -5.70 -0.90
C SER A 190 11.96 -4.94 -0.03
N GLN A 191 10.76 -4.73 -0.56
CA GLN A 191 9.72 -3.93 0.08
C GLN A 191 8.85 -4.71 1.08
N THR A 192 9.12 -5.98 1.25
CA THR A 192 8.49 -6.87 2.25
C THR A 192 9.47 -8.01 2.55
N PRO A 193 9.29 -8.80 3.63
CA PRO A 193 10.13 -9.96 3.91
C PRO A 193 10.29 -10.86 2.68
N PHE A 194 11.52 -11.01 2.20
CA PHE A 194 11.82 -11.65 0.94
C PHE A 194 11.77 -13.18 1.04
N PRO A 195 11.02 -13.90 0.18
CA PRO A 195 10.83 -15.34 0.32
C PRO A 195 11.93 -16.21 -0.33
N GLY A 196 13.10 -15.65 -0.56
CA GLY A 196 14.22 -16.30 -1.23
C GLY A 196 15.57 -15.79 -0.76
N LYS A 197 16.60 -16.05 -1.58
CA LYS A 197 17.97 -15.56 -1.42
C LYS A 197 18.36 -14.71 -2.62
N ILE A 198 19.44 -13.96 -2.46
CA ILE A 198 20.11 -13.17 -3.51
C ILE A 198 21.53 -13.67 -3.69
N SER A 199 22.23 -13.20 -4.74
CA SER A 199 23.62 -13.56 -4.99
C SER A 199 24.53 -13.21 -3.80
N PRO A 200 25.52 -14.07 -3.50
CA PRO A 200 26.57 -13.73 -2.54
C PRO A 200 27.28 -12.42 -2.95
N GLY A 201 27.57 -11.57 -1.98
CA GLY A 201 28.21 -10.27 -2.23
C GLY A 201 27.22 -9.10 -2.38
N THR A 202 25.98 -9.33 -2.75
CA THR A 202 24.91 -8.32 -2.70
C THR A 202 24.34 -8.22 -1.28
N LYS A 203 24.25 -7.04 -0.70
CA LYS A 203 23.62 -6.82 0.62
C LYS A 203 22.10 -6.85 0.50
N GLN A 204 21.46 -7.67 1.30
CA GLN A 204 20.00 -7.72 1.36
C GLN A 204 19.47 -6.71 2.37
N ILE A 205 18.60 -5.82 1.91
CA ILE A 205 17.91 -4.82 2.74
C ILE A 205 16.41 -5.11 2.64
N ILE A 206 15.75 -5.23 3.78
CA ILE A 206 14.32 -5.54 3.86
C ILE A 206 13.59 -4.36 4.48
N ARG A 207 12.70 -3.72 3.71
CA ARG A 207 11.73 -2.78 4.23
C ARG A 207 10.70 -3.57 5.05
N PHE A 208 10.60 -3.28 6.34
CA PHE A 208 9.68 -3.96 7.24
C PHE A 208 8.60 -3.00 7.71
N HIS A 209 7.35 -3.29 7.33
CA HIS A 209 6.23 -2.38 7.51
C HIS A 209 5.46 -2.63 8.80
N ASP A 210 5.27 -3.87 9.21
CA ASP A 210 4.61 -4.24 10.46
C ASP A 210 4.76 -5.73 10.77
N ALA A 211 4.45 -6.11 12.01
CA ALA A 211 4.35 -7.49 12.46
C ALA A 211 2.90 -7.98 12.59
N VAL A 212 1.92 -7.26 12.06
CA VAL A 212 0.49 -7.57 12.19
C VAL A 212 0.16 -9.02 11.84
N PRO A 213 0.69 -9.62 10.75
CA PRO A 213 0.41 -11.02 10.44
C PRO A 213 0.92 -12.04 11.47
N ILE A 214 1.80 -11.62 12.37
CA ILE A 214 2.35 -12.46 13.43
C ILE A 214 1.69 -12.14 14.78
N GLN A 215 1.58 -10.86 15.13
CA GLN A 215 1.09 -10.42 16.43
C GLN A 215 -0.43 -10.27 16.52
N ASN A 216 -1.07 -9.86 15.41
CA ASN A 216 -2.52 -9.63 15.34
C ASN A 216 -3.18 -10.38 14.15
N PRO A 217 -2.97 -11.70 14.00
CA PRO A 217 -3.37 -12.43 12.81
C PRO A 217 -4.89 -12.44 12.56
N THR A 218 -5.70 -12.25 13.60
CA THR A 218 -7.18 -12.20 13.51
C THR A 218 -7.70 -10.97 12.80
N THR A 219 -6.86 -9.95 12.61
CA THR A 219 -7.25 -8.68 11.98
C THR A 219 -6.95 -8.63 10.47
N ILE A 220 -6.47 -9.72 9.88
CA ILE A 220 -6.10 -9.81 8.47
C ILE A 220 -6.85 -10.95 7.77
N ASN A 221 -7.02 -10.82 6.45
CA ASN A 221 -7.56 -11.89 5.64
C ASN A 221 -6.57 -13.05 5.51
N ASN A 222 -7.07 -14.30 5.48
CA ASN A 222 -6.23 -15.49 5.34
C ASN A 222 -5.01 -15.53 6.29
N PRO A 223 -5.20 -15.40 7.61
CA PRO A 223 -4.12 -15.18 8.58
C PRO A 223 -3.05 -16.26 8.55
N TYR A 224 -3.44 -17.51 8.33
CA TYR A 224 -2.52 -18.64 8.26
C TYR A 224 -1.52 -18.52 7.10
N ILE A 225 -1.99 -18.10 5.93
CA ILE A 225 -1.13 -17.96 4.72
C ILE A 225 -0.15 -16.79 4.93
N HIS A 226 -0.66 -15.64 5.37
CA HIS A 226 0.16 -14.45 5.61
C HIS A 226 1.17 -14.66 6.73
N HIS A 227 0.74 -15.26 7.85
CA HIS A 227 1.64 -15.62 8.95
C HIS A 227 2.77 -16.53 8.47
N GLN A 228 2.46 -17.61 7.73
CA GLN A 228 3.48 -18.52 7.21
C GLN A 228 4.44 -17.84 6.23
N ALA A 229 3.91 -17.01 5.33
CA ALA A 229 4.71 -16.30 4.36
C ALA A 229 5.73 -15.38 5.04
N ILE A 230 5.28 -14.55 5.98
CA ILE A 230 6.13 -13.57 6.66
C ILE A 230 7.08 -14.26 7.63
N SER A 231 6.60 -15.13 8.51
CA SER A 231 7.44 -15.79 9.52
C SER A 231 8.57 -16.64 8.92
N ARG A 232 8.29 -17.34 7.80
CA ARG A 232 9.31 -18.14 7.12
C ARG A 232 10.31 -17.27 6.36
N SER A 233 9.85 -16.21 5.71
CA SER A 233 10.72 -15.27 5.00
C SER A 233 11.65 -14.54 5.98
N LEU A 234 11.15 -14.11 7.14
CA LEU A 234 11.96 -13.51 8.20
C LEU A 234 12.99 -14.51 8.74
N LYS A 235 12.57 -15.71 9.10
CA LYS A 235 13.51 -16.76 9.58
C LYS A 235 14.59 -17.11 8.57
N LEU A 236 14.28 -17.05 7.27
CA LEU A 236 15.25 -17.31 6.22
C LEU A 236 16.34 -16.24 6.15
N ASN A 237 15.97 -14.98 6.39
CA ASN A 237 16.81 -13.82 6.07
C ASN A 237 17.33 -13.07 7.31
N ALA A 238 16.74 -13.25 8.50
CA ALA A 238 17.06 -12.48 9.71
C ALA A 238 18.57 -12.39 10.02
N LYS A 239 19.30 -13.50 9.82
CA LYS A 239 20.75 -13.54 10.17
C LYS A 239 21.64 -12.73 9.22
N ASN A 240 21.23 -12.50 7.97
CA ASN A 240 22.11 -11.98 6.92
C ASN A 240 21.60 -10.69 6.26
N SER A 241 20.45 -10.18 6.69
CA SER A 241 19.84 -8.99 6.09
C SER A 241 19.90 -7.80 7.03
N TYR A 242 19.90 -6.61 6.44
CA TYR A 242 19.58 -5.37 7.12
C TYR A 242 18.07 -5.13 7.03
N PHE A 243 17.53 -4.46 8.02
CA PHE A 243 16.11 -4.12 8.07
C PHE A 243 15.95 -2.60 8.17
N VAL A 244 14.98 -2.08 7.43
CA VAL A 244 14.59 -0.68 7.51
C VAL A 244 13.12 -0.62 7.87
N CYS A 245 12.82 -0.34 9.12
CA CYS A 245 11.46 -0.20 9.64
C CYS A 245 10.89 1.18 9.29
N ASN A 246 9.56 1.26 9.16
CA ASN A 246 8.86 2.50 8.84
C ASN A 246 8.51 3.34 10.08
N SER A 247 8.72 2.81 11.29
CA SER A 247 8.57 3.50 12.57
C SER A 247 9.41 2.81 13.66
N ASN A 248 9.66 3.49 14.79
CA ASN A 248 10.27 2.86 15.97
C ASN A 248 9.33 1.81 16.56
N ALA A 249 8.04 2.06 16.60
CA ALA A 249 7.05 1.05 17.00
C ALA A 249 7.18 -0.25 16.18
N THR A 250 7.40 -0.16 14.88
CA THR A 250 7.64 -1.32 14.00
C THR A 250 9.01 -1.95 14.26
N LYS A 251 10.05 -1.14 14.56
CA LYS A 251 11.36 -1.66 14.98
C LYS A 251 11.22 -2.49 16.26
N ASP A 252 10.51 -1.98 17.26
CA ASP A 252 10.28 -2.69 18.53
C ASP A 252 9.51 -4.00 18.30
N GLN A 253 8.51 -3.99 17.43
CA GLN A 253 7.81 -5.22 17.00
C GLN A 253 8.77 -6.24 16.38
N LEU A 254 9.66 -5.81 15.48
CA LEU A 254 10.64 -6.70 14.84
C LEU A 254 11.64 -7.26 15.85
N LEU A 255 12.17 -6.41 16.74
CA LEU A 255 13.13 -6.80 17.76
C LEU A 255 12.51 -7.70 18.83
N SER A 256 11.21 -7.58 19.13
CA SER A 256 10.51 -8.54 19.99
C SER A 256 10.51 -9.97 19.42
N LEU A 257 10.62 -10.11 18.09
CA LEU A 257 10.68 -11.41 17.41
C LEU A 257 12.12 -11.89 17.17
N PHE A 258 13.05 -10.97 16.96
CA PHE A 258 14.46 -11.24 16.61
C PHE A 258 15.38 -10.24 17.31
N PRO A 259 15.58 -10.35 18.64
CA PRO A 259 16.40 -9.39 19.38
C PRO A 259 17.87 -9.39 18.94
N GLU A 260 18.34 -10.49 18.36
CA GLU A 260 19.75 -10.65 17.93
C GLU A 260 20.12 -9.85 16.68
N ILE A 261 19.18 -9.14 16.05
CA ILE A 261 19.45 -8.36 14.82
C ILE A 261 19.49 -6.85 15.04
N GLU A 262 19.48 -6.37 16.27
CA GLU A 262 19.34 -4.95 16.63
C GLU A 262 20.37 -4.05 15.93
N ASP A 263 21.60 -4.52 15.78
CA ASP A 263 22.71 -3.84 15.10
C ASP A 263 22.46 -3.63 13.59
N ARG A 264 21.48 -4.32 13.01
CA ARG A 264 21.14 -4.28 11.58
C ARG A 264 19.73 -3.76 11.32
N VAL A 265 19.10 -3.13 12.32
CA VAL A 265 17.75 -2.56 12.20
C VAL A 265 17.80 -1.05 12.27
N HIS A 266 17.42 -0.41 11.19
CA HIS A 266 17.35 1.05 11.05
C HIS A 266 15.89 1.49 10.93
N VAL A 267 15.62 2.78 11.15
CA VAL A 267 14.32 3.38 10.98
C VAL A 267 14.40 4.49 9.93
N VAL A 268 13.56 4.39 8.91
CA VAL A 268 13.28 5.48 7.97
C VAL A 268 11.77 5.58 7.88
N HIS A 269 11.20 6.68 8.39
CA HIS A 269 9.75 6.88 8.33
C HIS A 269 9.24 6.91 6.89
N CYS A 270 7.97 6.57 6.69
CA CYS A 270 7.36 6.71 5.39
C CYS A 270 7.29 8.19 4.98
N CYS A 271 7.43 8.44 3.70
CA CYS A 271 7.31 9.76 3.11
C CYS A 271 5.87 10.07 2.73
N VAL A 272 5.41 11.26 3.06
CA VAL A 272 4.17 11.82 2.51
C VAL A 272 4.54 12.80 1.40
N PRO A 273 4.09 12.58 0.15
CA PRO A 273 4.42 13.44 -0.98
C PRO A 273 4.10 14.91 -0.75
N ASP A 274 4.96 15.81 -1.23
CA ASP A 274 4.81 17.26 -1.04
C ASP A 274 3.60 17.85 -1.77
N GLY A 275 2.96 17.05 -2.63
CA GLY A 275 1.68 17.37 -3.24
C GLY A 275 0.52 17.50 -2.26
N PHE A 276 0.59 16.83 -1.08
CA PHE A 276 -0.38 17.05 -0.01
C PHE A 276 -0.15 18.41 0.62
N LYS A 277 -1.04 19.33 0.34
CA LYS A 277 -1.05 20.70 0.88
C LYS A 277 -2.47 21.22 0.91
N GLN A 278 -2.76 22.12 1.82
CA GLN A 278 -4.06 22.78 1.91
C GLN A 278 -4.43 23.43 0.58
N THR A 279 -5.66 23.18 0.12
CA THR A 279 -6.31 23.92 -0.97
C THR A 279 -7.23 24.99 -0.42
N GLU A 280 -7.69 25.90 -1.27
CA GLU A 280 -8.72 26.86 -0.87
C GLU A 280 -10.01 26.12 -0.47
N LYS A 281 -10.68 26.64 0.58
CA LYS A 281 -11.97 26.08 0.99
C LYS A 281 -13.00 26.26 -0.12
N GLN A 282 -13.52 25.14 -0.58
CA GLN A 282 -14.54 25.08 -1.62
C GLN A 282 -15.54 23.98 -1.34
N SER A 283 -16.70 24.03 -2.01
CA SER A 283 -17.63 22.90 -1.90
C SER A 283 -17.07 21.66 -2.55
N VAL A 284 -17.15 20.53 -1.86
CA VAL A 284 -16.71 19.22 -2.34
C VAL A 284 -17.88 18.39 -2.90
N ARG A 285 -19.05 19.00 -3.11
CA ARG A 285 -20.27 18.31 -3.55
C ARG A 285 -20.12 17.57 -4.87
N ASP A 286 -19.38 18.15 -5.82
CA ASP A 286 -19.13 17.52 -7.10
C ASP A 286 -18.25 16.26 -6.94
N ILE A 287 -17.23 16.31 -6.07
CA ILE A 287 -16.38 15.17 -5.74
C ILE A 287 -17.22 14.08 -5.07
N ILE A 288 -18.03 14.47 -4.08
CA ILE A 288 -18.93 13.56 -3.37
C ILE A 288 -19.88 12.87 -4.35
N SER A 289 -20.58 13.63 -5.19
CA SER A 289 -21.49 13.08 -6.20
C SER A 289 -20.77 12.17 -7.20
N LYS A 290 -19.64 12.61 -7.73
CA LYS A 290 -18.86 11.85 -8.72
C LYS A 290 -18.34 10.52 -8.16
N CYS A 291 -17.76 10.55 -6.97
CA CYS A 291 -17.02 9.42 -6.38
C CYS A 291 -17.87 8.53 -5.46
N ALA A 292 -19.17 8.86 -5.24
CA ALA A 292 -20.07 8.04 -4.42
C ALA A 292 -20.09 6.57 -4.89
N ASN A 293 -19.81 5.65 -3.97
CA ASN A 293 -19.78 4.22 -4.23
C ASN A 293 -21.20 3.65 -4.28
N THR A 294 -21.73 3.47 -5.48
CA THR A 294 -23.09 2.98 -5.71
C THR A 294 -23.20 1.45 -5.63
N GLN A 295 -22.14 0.73 -5.92
CA GLN A 295 -22.13 -0.74 -5.92
C GLN A 295 -22.31 -1.30 -4.50
N ASN A 296 -21.58 -0.74 -3.54
CA ASN A 296 -21.63 -1.21 -2.16
C ASN A 296 -22.91 -0.78 -1.43
N VAL A 297 -23.65 0.20 -1.93
CA VAL A 297 -24.98 0.58 -1.39
C VAL A 297 -26.14 -0.10 -2.12
N GLY A 298 -25.84 -1.07 -2.97
CA GLY A 298 -26.88 -1.89 -3.65
C GLY A 298 -27.60 -1.20 -4.81
N VAL A 299 -27.03 -0.11 -5.32
CA VAL A 299 -27.60 0.64 -6.46
C VAL A 299 -26.86 0.24 -7.74
N SER A 300 -27.56 -0.46 -8.64
CA SER A 300 -26.95 -1.08 -9.84
C SER A 300 -27.52 -0.62 -11.18
N SER A 301 -28.80 -0.16 -11.24
CA SER A 301 -29.35 0.36 -12.49
C SER A 301 -28.79 1.76 -12.78
N PHE A 302 -28.54 2.08 -14.06
CA PHE A 302 -27.99 3.39 -14.44
C PHE A 302 -28.86 4.55 -13.93
N SER A 303 -30.19 4.43 -14.06
CA SER A 303 -31.14 5.44 -13.58
C SER A 303 -31.03 5.67 -12.07
N ASP A 304 -30.94 4.61 -11.28
CA ASP A 304 -30.91 4.70 -9.81
C ASP A 304 -29.55 5.17 -9.32
N VAL A 305 -28.46 4.78 -10.03
CA VAL A 305 -27.11 5.34 -9.80
C VAL A 305 -27.12 6.86 -9.96
N MET A 306 -27.70 7.37 -11.04
CA MET A 306 -27.77 8.82 -11.27
C MET A 306 -28.62 9.52 -10.19
N LYS A 307 -29.79 8.96 -9.86
CA LYS A 307 -30.66 9.51 -8.79
C LYS A 307 -29.93 9.55 -7.44
N TYR A 308 -29.24 8.45 -7.07
CA TYR A 308 -28.50 8.38 -5.83
C TYR A 308 -27.37 9.44 -5.78
N LYS A 309 -26.58 9.56 -6.85
CA LYS A 309 -25.50 10.54 -6.93
C LYS A 309 -26.03 11.98 -6.83
N THR A 310 -27.13 12.29 -7.52
CA THR A 310 -27.78 13.59 -7.45
C THR A 310 -28.28 13.86 -6.02
N PHE A 311 -28.97 12.89 -5.42
CA PHE A 311 -29.48 13.00 -4.03
C PHE A 311 -28.35 13.28 -3.03
N ILE A 312 -27.23 12.51 -3.11
CA ILE A 312 -26.09 12.71 -2.22
C ILE A 312 -25.46 14.10 -2.41
N GLY A 313 -25.25 14.54 -3.65
CA GLY A 313 -24.67 15.86 -3.94
C GLY A 313 -25.55 17.00 -3.44
N GLU A 314 -26.86 16.94 -3.70
CA GLU A 314 -27.82 18.00 -3.30
C GLU A 314 -27.99 18.09 -1.77
N ASN A 315 -27.94 16.95 -1.06
CA ASN A 315 -28.15 16.90 0.39
C ASN A 315 -26.84 16.98 1.21
N PHE A 316 -25.69 17.13 0.55
CA PHE A 316 -24.42 17.30 1.25
C PHE A 316 -24.28 18.74 1.75
N ASN A 317 -23.95 18.92 3.02
CA ASN A 317 -23.88 20.22 3.69
C ASN A 317 -22.45 20.75 3.87
N ASP A 318 -21.45 20.09 3.28
CA ASP A 318 -20.02 20.43 3.40
C ASP A 318 -19.46 20.40 4.86
N GLU A 319 -20.21 19.86 5.82
CA GLU A 319 -19.77 19.65 7.21
C GLU A 319 -19.61 18.15 7.48
N TYR A 320 -18.36 17.66 7.53
CA TYR A 320 -18.10 16.23 7.63
C TYR A 320 -16.80 15.89 8.34
N PHE A 321 -16.79 14.72 8.97
CA PHE A 321 -15.59 14.00 9.34
C PHE A 321 -15.17 13.07 8.20
N ILE A 322 -13.85 12.91 8.01
CA ILE A 322 -13.31 12.01 6.98
C ILE A 322 -12.53 10.86 7.62
N ALA A 323 -12.70 9.64 7.09
CA ALA A 323 -11.87 8.49 7.40
C ALA A 323 -11.36 7.87 6.08
N VAL A 324 -10.06 7.60 5.98
CA VAL A 324 -9.44 7.16 4.74
C VAL A 324 -8.72 5.84 4.94
N GLY A 325 -9.06 4.84 4.11
CA GLY A 325 -8.45 3.51 4.09
C GLY A 325 -9.43 2.41 3.76
N THR A 326 -8.90 1.21 3.53
CA THR A 326 -9.73 0.00 3.32
C THR A 326 -10.57 -0.29 4.55
N ILE A 327 -11.84 -0.62 4.35
CA ILE A 327 -12.75 -1.03 5.44
C ILE A 327 -12.38 -2.47 5.82
N GLU A 328 -11.62 -2.60 6.90
CA GLU A 328 -11.10 -3.86 7.41
C GLU A 328 -11.05 -3.83 8.95
N PRO A 329 -11.06 -4.99 9.64
CA PRO A 329 -11.14 -5.05 11.10
C PRO A 329 -10.06 -4.24 11.82
N ARG A 330 -8.84 -4.22 11.29
CA ARG A 330 -7.70 -3.48 11.85
C ARG A 330 -7.94 -1.98 11.94
N LYS A 331 -8.66 -1.41 10.97
CA LYS A 331 -8.96 0.03 10.87
C LYS A 331 -10.08 0.49 11.81
N ASN A 332 -10.80 -0.44 12.44
CA ASN A 332 -11.78 -0.16 13.48
C ASN A 332 -12.90 0.81 13.06
N TYR A 333 -13.43 0.62 11.85
CA TYR A 333 -14.54 1.45 11.35
C TYR A 333 -15.82 1.31 12.18
N SER A 334 -15.99 0.22 12.91
CA SER A 334 -17.11 0.04 13.85
C SER A 334 -17.09 1.09 14.96
N SER A 335 -15.91 1.36 15.55
CA SER A 335 -15.77 2.43 16.56
C SER A 335 -15.96 3.83 15.94
N ILE A 336 -15.50 4.06 14.70
CA ILE A 336 -15.75 5.32 14.00
C ILE A 336 -17.25 5.55 13.85
N LEU A 337 -17.98 4.56 13.33
CA LEU A 337 -19.40 4.66 13.07
C LEU A 337 -20.20 4.90 14.35
N GLU A 338 -19.92 4.13 15.40
CA GLU A 338 -20.63 4.25 16.67
C GLU A 338 -20.30 5.55 17.40
N GLY A 339 -19.02 5.95 17.49
CA GLY A 339 -18.58 7.21 18.11
C GLY A 339 -19.15 8.43 17.39
N TRP A 340 -19.14 8.44 16.06
CA TRP A 340 -19.78 9.47 15.25
C TRP A 340 -21.29 9.54 15.46
N ASN A 341 -21.98 8.41 15.56
CA ASN A 341 -23.42 8.36 15.81
C ASN A 341 -23.76 8.87 17.21
N ARG A 342 -22.97 8.53 18.25
CA ARG A 342 -23.13 9.07 19.61
C ARG A 342 -22.91 10.57 19.63
N PHE A 343 -21.89 11.09 18.97
CA PHE A 343 -21.63 12.51 18.81
C PHE A 343 -22.84 13.25 18.19
N ARG A 344 -23.40 12.74 17.10
CA ARG A 344 -24.59 13.34 16.47
C ARG A 344 -25.79 13.38 17.40
N LYS A 345 -26.03 12.29 18.12
CA LYS A 345 -27.16 12.20 19.08
C LYS A 345 -26.99 13.13 20.25
N SER A 346 -25.78 13.28 20.79
CA SER A 346 -25.53 14.13 21.95
C SER A 346 -25.53 15.62 21.63
N THR A 347 -25.08 16.01 20.43
CA THR A 347 -24.93 17.41 20.04
C THR A 347 -26.10 17.95 19.21
N GLY A 348 -26.88 17.07 18.57
CA GLY A 348 -27.88 17.45 17.56
C GLY A 348 -27.28 17.93 16.24
N LYS A 349 -25.95 17.92 16.06
CA LYS A 349 -25.28 18.35 14.83
C LYS A 349 -25.50 17.36 13.70
N ASN A 350 -25.69 17.86 12.48
CA ASN A 350 -25.84 17.04 11.26
C ASN A 350 -24.51 16.89 10.50
N THR A 351 -23.41 16.69 11.22
CA THR A 351 -22.10 16.46 10.61
C THR A 351 -22.07 15.10 9.93
N LYS A 352 -21.75 15.06 8.65
CA LYS A 352 -21.70 13.82 7.84
C LYS A 352 -20.43 13.02 8.17
N LEU A 353 -20.44 11.74 7.79
CA LEU A 353 -19.23 10.90 7.79
C LEU A 353 -18.89 10.51 6.36
N VAL A 354 -17.72 10.90 5.89
CA VAL A 354 -17.18 10.53 4.58
C VAL A 354 -16.10 9.47 4.76
N ILE A 355 -16.29 8.31 4.16
CA ILE A 355 -15.31 7.21 4.15
C ILE A 355 -14.75 7.09 2.74
N VAL A 356 -13.45 7.27 2.59
CA VAL A 356 -12.74 7.11 1.31
C VAL A 356 -11.97 5.79 1.34
N GLY A 357 -12.43 4.83 0.54
CA GLY A 357 -11.78 3.52 0.46
C GLY A 357 -12.66 2.43 -0.10
N ASN A 358 -12.06 1.27 -0.30
CA ASN A 358 -12.79 0.08 -0.74
C ASN A 358 -13.20 -0.77 0.46
N THR A 359 -14.23 -1.58 0.29
CA THR A 359 -14.58 -2.63 1.25
C THR A 359 -13.52 -3.72 1.22
N GLY A 360 -13.03 -4.09 2.38
CA GLY A 360 -12.09 -5.17 2.58
C GLY A 360 -12.78 -6.49 2.94
N TRP A 361 -12.51 -7.03 4.11
CA TRP A 361 -13.01 -8.34 4.57
C TRP A 361 -13.47 -8.28 6.02
N GLY A 362 -14.30 -9.26 6.43
CA GLY A 362 -14.62 -9.52 7.84
C GLY A 362 -15.58 -8.53 8.50
N GLU A 363 -16.23 -7.66 7.73
CA GLU A 363 -17.04 -6.54 8.23
C GLU A 363 -18.48 -6.54 7.68
N ASP A 364 -19.08 -7.72 7.40
CA ASP A 364 -20.42 -7.82 6.79
C ASP A 364 -21.50 -7.10 7.61
N ALA A 365 -21.45 -7.21 8.95
CA ALA A 365 -22.40 -6.54 9.84
C ALA A 365 -22.21 -5.01 9.81
N LEU A 366 -20.97 -4.54 9.78
CA LEU A 366 -20.63 -3.12 9.67
C LEU A 366 -21.06 -2.59 8.30
N LEU A 367 -20.84 -3.33 7.22
CA LEU A 367 -21.26 -2.94 5.87
C LEU A 367 -22.77 -2.75 5.79
N SER A 368 -23.55 -3.61 6.44
CA SER A 368 -25.02 -3.45 6.52
C SER A 368 -25.42 -2.14 7.20
N GLN A 369 -24.72 -1.74 8.26
CA GLN A 369 -24.95 -0.45 8.93
C GLN A 369 -24.53 0.73 8.05
N ILE A 370 -23.35 0.65 7.41
CA ILE A 370 -22.85 1.66 6.47
C ILE A 370 -23.87 1.89 5.35
N ILE A 371 -24.42 0.82 4.77
CA ILE A 371 -25.45 0.88 3.72
C ILE A 371 -26.68 1.65 4.24
N THR A 372 -27.16 1.34 5.44
CA THR A 372 -28.32 2.01 6.04
C THR A 372 -28.11 3.52 6.17
N TYR A 373 -26.97 3.96 6.73
CA TYR A 373 -26.65 5.39 6.84
C TYR A 373 -26.40 6.06 5.49
N SER A 374 -25.88 5.30 4.51
CA SER A 374 -25.63 5.81 3.16
C SER A 374 -26.94 6.09 2.41
N HIS A 375 -27.97 5.27 2.57
CA HIS A 375 -29.29 5.54 1.98
C HIS A 375 -29.92 6.83 2.50
N ASN A 376 -29.63 7.21 3.74
CA ASN A 376 -30.12 8.46 4.34
C ASN A 376 -29.25 9.67 3.98
N GLY A 377 -28.11 9.47 3.29
CA GLY A 377 -27.16 10.53 2.99
C GLY A 377 -26.40 11.07 4.21
N ASP A 378 -26.37 10.34 5.31
CA ASP A 378 -25.63 10.71 6.53
C ASP A 378 -24.19 10.24 6.50
N LEU A 379 -23.97 9.06 5.94
CA LEU A 379 -22.65 8.51 5.66
C LEU A 379 -22.46 8.39 4.15
N ILE A 380 -21.31 8.80 3.65
CA ILE A 380 -20.98 8.73 2.23
C ILE A 380 -19.72 7.87 2.06
N LEU A 381 -19.87 6.78 1.31
CA LEU A 381 -18.75 5.93 0.92
C LEU A 381 -18.25 6.37 -0.45
N LEU A 382 -16.96 6.69 -0.55
CA LEU A 382 -16.30 7.11 -1.79
C LEU A 382 -15.28 6.09 -2.24
N ASN A 383 -15.21 5.84 -3.55
CA ASN A 383 -14.17 5.05 -4.19
C ASN A 383 -13.62 5.76 -5.44
N ASN A 384 -12.48 5.28 -5.94
CA ASN A 384 -11.82 5.85 -7.12
C ASN A 384 -11.56 7.36 -7.02
N VAL A 385 -11.31 7.84 -5.80
CA VAL A 385 -10.94 9.23 -5.53
C VAL A 385 -9.50 9.43 -5.98
N SER A 386 -9.27 10.41 -6.85
CA SER A 386 -7.92 10.80 -7.29
C SER A 386 -7.16 11.50 -6.17
N LEU A 387 -5.83 11.59 -6.31
CA LEU A 387 -4.98 12.29 -5.34
C LEU A 387 -5.43 13.73 -5.10
N TYR A 388 -5.75 14.47 -6.16
CA TYR A 388 -6.19 15.88 -6.05
C TYR A 388 -7.54 16.00 -5.34
N GLU A 389 -8.50 15.14 -5.69
CA GLU A 389 -9.79 15.09 -5.00
C GLU A 389 -9.66 14.70 -3.52
N LEU A 390 -8.71 13.81 -3.19
CA LEU A 390 -8.44 13.44 -1.79
C LEU A 390 -7.87 14.62 -1.00
N ILE A 391 -6.99 15.41 -1.61
CA ILE A 391 -6.44 16.65 -1.01
C ILE A 391 -7.55 17.64 -0.73
N ASP A 392 -8.47 17.84 -1.67
CA ASP A 392 -9.64 18.74 -1.48
C ASP A 392 -10.57 18.21 -0.38
N LEU A 393 -10.82 16.90 -0.35
CA LEU A 393 -11.61 16.27 0.71
C LEU A 393 -10.95 16.42 2.10
N TYR A 394 -9.64 16.27 2.20
CA TYR A 394 -8.95 16.55 3.47
C TYR A 394 -9.06 18.03 3.82
N SER A 395 -8.73 18.94 2.90
CA SER A 395 -8.66 20.39 3.16
C SER A 395 -9.99 20.99 3.62
N ASN A 396 -11.11 20.37 3.28
CA ASN A 396 -12.46 20.83 3.64
C ASN A 396 -13.11 20.04 4.77
N ALA A 397 -12.49 18.95 5.26
CA ALA A 397 -13.03 18.15 6.35
C ALA A 397 -12.95 18.88 7.70
N THR A 398 -13.93 18.66 8.57
CA THR A 398 -13.91 19.13 9.96
C THR A 398 -12.80 18.45 10.76
N ALA A 399 -12.60 17.15 10.56
CA ALA A 399 -11.46 16.39 11.07
C ALA A 399 -11.28 15.07 10.31
N CYS A 400 -10.04 14.55 10.36
CA CYS A 400 -9.72 13.19 9.95
C CYS A 400 -9.73 12.26 11.16
N ILE A 401 -10.47 11.15 11.08
CA ILE A 401 -10.55 10.13 12.13
C ILE A 401 -9.70 8.92 11.73
N VAL A 402 -8.76 8.53 12.60
CA VAL A 402 -7.85 7.39 12.43
C VAL A 402 -7.97 6.49 13.65
N ALA A 403 -8.82 5.46 13.59
CA ALA A 403 -9.23 4.66 14.75
C ALA A 403 -8.52 3.30 14.88
N SER A 404 -7.49 3.03 14.10
CA SER A 404 -6.85 1.71 13.99
C SER A 404 -6.43 1.11 15.33
N TYR A 405 -6.58 -0.21 15.46
CA TYR A 405 -6.03 -0.96 16.61
C TYR A 405 -4.52 -1.14 16.52
N THR A 406 -3.98 -1.21 15.32
CA THR A 406 -2.55 -1.39 15.06
C THR A 406 -2.19 -0.89 13.66
N GLU A 407 -0.99 -0.33 13.52
CA GLU A 407 -0.44 0.21 12.28
C GLU A 407 1.08 0.03 12.24
N GLY A 408 1.65 0.11 11.03
CA GLY A 408 3.09 0.28 10.88
C GLY A 408 3.50 1.75 10.84
N PHE A 409 2.69 2.62 10.19
CA PHE A 409 2.97 4.06 10.09
C PHE A 409 1.71 4.92 10.16
N SER A 410 0.68 4.67 9.33
CA SER A 410 -0.57 5.45 9.25
C SER A 410 -0.45 6.79 8.52
N TYR A 411 -0.54 6.72 7.20
CA TYR A 411 -0.44 7.87 6.28
C TYR A 411 -1.54 8.91 6.46
N SER A 412 -2.80 8.46 6.59
CA SER A 412 -3.99 9.33 6.49
C SER A 412 -3.99 10.51 7.47
N GLY A 413 -3.46 10.33 8.68
CA GLY A 413 -3.35 11.43 9.63
C GLY A 413 -2.30 12.46 9.22
N ILE A 414 -1.15 12.05 8.67
CA ILE A 414 -0.13 12.99 8.18
C ILE A 414 -0.59 13.70 6.92
N GLU A 415 -1.27 13.00 6.00
CA GLU A 415 -1.89 13.59 4.82
C GLU A 415 -2.90 14.67 5.21
N ALA A 416 -3.74 14.39 6.20
CA ALA A 416 -4.68 15.34 6.75
C ALA A 416 -3.98 16.56 7.40
N MET A 417 -2.94 16.34 8.21
CA MET A 417 -2.14 17.42 8.81
C MET A 417 -1.52 18.33 7.74
N ARG A 418 -1.00 17.76 6.64
CA ARG A 418 -0.49 18.51 5.49
C ARG A 418 -1.56 19.39 4.84
N CYS A 419 -2.79 18.90 4.80
CA CYS A 419 -3.95 19.62 4.29
C CYS A 419 -4.59 20.58 5.31
N ASN A 420 -3.92 20.82 6.45
CA ASN A 420 -4.41 21.70 7.52
C ASN A 420 -5.71 21.22 8.17
N THR A 421 -5.90 19.90 8.27
CA THR A 421 -7.08 19.25 8.83
C THR A 421 -6.75 18.67 10.21
N PRO A 422 -7.57 18.94 11.25
CA PRO A 422 -7.40 18.35 12.56
C PRO A 422 -7.43 16.81 12.49
N VAL A 423 -6.64 16.14 13.32
CA VAL A 423 -6.58 14.68 13.39
C VAL A 423 -7.07 14.20 14.75
N ILE A 424 -7.99 13.24 14.71
CA ILE A 424 -8.44 12.47 15.89
C ILE A 424 -7.95 11.04 15.69
N ALA A 425 -7.09 10.55 16.57
CA ALA A 425 -6.42 9.27 16.41
C ALA A 425 -6.61 8.36 17.62
N SER A 426 -6.66 7.05 17.39
CA SER A 426 -6.57 6.08 18.48
C SER A 426 -5.23 6.20 19.21
N ASP A 427 -5.25 6.04 20.54
CA ASP A 427 -4.06 6.11 21.39
C ASP A 427 -3.27 4.80 21.33
N ILE A 428 -2.48 4.65 20.28
CA ILE A 428 -1.60 3.51 20.07
C ILE A 428 -0.14 3.98 19.85
N PRO A 429 0.87 3.16 20.16
CA PRO A 429 2.28 3.58 20.13
C PRO A 429 2.69 4.22 18.80
N VAL A 430 2.29 3.66 17.66
CA VAL A 430 2.64 4.19 16.35
C VAL A 430 1.97 5.56 16.08
N HIS A 431 0.73 5.78 16.50
CA HIS A 431 0.08 7.08 16.34
C HIS A 431 0.73 8.15 17.22
N ARG A 432 1.15 7.78 18.45
CA ARG A 432 1.92 8.67 19.32
C ARG A 432 3.27 9.05 18.71
N GLU A 433 3.96 8.10 18.08
CA GLU A 433 5.20 8.37 17.37
C GLU A 433 4.98 9.27 16.15
N VAL A 434 4.02 8.91 15.30
CA VAL A 434 3.84 9.51 13.97
C VAL A 434 3.16 10.87 14.05
N TYR A 435 2.23 11.09 14.98
CA TYR A 435 1.50 12.35 15.12
C TYR A 435 1.99 13.22 16.30
N GLY A 436 2.74 12.64 17.23
CA GLY A 436 3.21 13.32 18.45
C GLY A 436 2.04 13.93 19.22
N ASP A 437 2.22 15.14 19.72
CA ASP A 437 1.17 15.90 20.43
C ASP A 437 0.30 16.77 19.49
N ASN A 438 0.22 16.40 18.20
CA ASN A 438 -0.48 17.16 17.17
C ASN A 438 -1.80 16.51 16.72
N ALA A 439 -2.25 15.47 17.44
CA ALA A 439 -3.57 14.86 17.26
C ALA A 439 -4.31 14.84 18.59
N LEU A 440 -5.64 14.79 18.54
CA LEU A 440 -6.48 14.47 19.68
C LEU A 440 -6.60 12.95 19.77
N TYR A 441 -6.39 12.40 20.96
CA TYR A 441 -6.34 10.94 21.14
C TYR A 441 -7.55 10.40 21.89
N PHE A 442 -7.91 9.16 21.59
CA PHE A 442 -8.95 8.38 22.28
C PHE A 442 -8.55 6.90 22.37
N ASP A 443 -9.06 6.20 23.38
CA ASP A 443 -8.88 4.74 23.49
C ASP A 443 -9.57 4.03 22.31
N PRO A 444 -8.85 3.23 21.49
CA PRO A 444 -9.42 2.52 20.35
C PRO A 444 -10.59 1.58 20.71
N TYR A 445 -10.72 1.21 21.97
CA TYR A 445 -11.78 0.37 22.48
C TYR A 445 -12.97 1.15 23.09
N SER A 446 -12.90 2.49 23.13
CA SER A 446 -13.91 3.36 23.73
C SER A 446 -14.59 4.27 22.71
N GLN A 447 -15.80 3.90 22.29
CA GLN A 447 -16.63 4.73 21.41
C GLN A 447 -17.12 6.00 22.10
N ASP A 448 -17.27 5.98 23.44
CA ASP A 448 -17.62 7.16 24.23
C ASP A 448 -16.50 8.18 24.28
N GLU A 449 -15.24 7.74 24.38
CA GLU A 449 -14.09 8.64 24.27
C GLU A 449 -13.98 9.24 22.87
N LEU A 450 -14.20 8.45 21.81
CA LEU A 450 -14.24 9.01 20.46
C LEU A 450 -15.32 10.07 20.35
N ALA A 451 -16.55 9.81 20.79
CA ALA A 451 -17.66 10.78 20.75
C ALA A 451 -17.33 12.06 21.53
N SER A 452 -16.75 11.93 22.73
CA SER A 452 -16.35 13.06 23.56
C SER A 452 -15.19 13.85 22.93
N THR A 453 -14.27 13.18 22.24
CA THR A 453 -13.15 13.82 21.55
C THR A 453 -13.63 14.59 20.31
N LEU A 454 -14.61 14.05 19.56
CA LEU A 454 -15.28 14.76 18.47
C LEU A 454 -15.98 16.02 19.00
N GLN A 455 -16.64 15.91 20.15
CA GLN A 455 -17.30 17.08 20.79
C GLN A 455 -16.27 18.12 21.25
N LYS A 456 -15.21 17.69 21.94
CA LYS A 456 -14.13 18.61 22.35
C LYS A 456 -13.58 19.40 21.17
N LEU A 457 -13.35 18.72 20.02
CA LEU A 457 -12.90 19.40 18.81
C LEU A 457 -13.95 20.41 18.29
N ALA A 458 -15.23 20.03 18.27
CA ALA A 458 -16.32 20.87 17.80
C ALA A 458 -16.58 22.10 18.69
N ASP A 459 -16.10 22.09 19.93
CA ASP A 459 -16.21 23.19 20.90
C ASP A 459 -15.00 24.13 20.85
N ILE A 460 -13.93 23.78 20.11
CA ILE A 460 -12.76 24.66 19.95
C ILE A 460 -13.12 25.81 19.01
N PRO A 461 -12.89 27.09 19.41
CA PRO A 461 -13.08 28.21 18.51
C PRO A 461 -12.20 28.14 17.26
N TYR A 462 -12.63 28.75 16.17
CA TYR A 462 -11.93 28.75 14.88
C TYR A 462 -10.43 29.09 14.99
N GLU A 463 -10.09 30.14 15.74
CA GLU A 463 -8.70 30.54 16.00
C GLU A 463 -7.88 29.46 16.72
N GLY A 464 -8.53 28.67 17.59
CA GLY A 464 -7.91 27.50 18.23
C GLY A 464 -7.63 26.38 17.25
N ILE A 465 -8.56 26.11 16.35
CA ILE A 465 -8.41 25.13 15.28
C ILE A 465 -7.24 25.54 14.36
N GLU A 466 -7.16 26.81 13.95
CA GLU A 466 -6.06 27.29 13.11
C GLU A 466 -4.68 27.09 13.77
N LYS A 467 -4.57 27.36 15.06
CA LYS A 467 -3.33 27.16 15.81
C LYS A 467 -2.93 25.69 15.87
N ILE A 468 -3.89 24.81 16.17
CA ILE A 468 -3.65 23.35 16.25
C ILE A 468 -3.21 22.82 14.88
N THR A 469 -3.92 23.17 13.82
CA THR A 469 -3.64 22.67 12.47
C THR A 469 -2.35 23.23 11.89
N ALA A 470 -2.02 24.50 12.15
CA ALA A 470 -0.74 25.08 11.74
C ALA A 470 0.45 24.36 12.39
N LYS A 471 0.37 24.08 13.71
CA LYS A 471 1.38 23.30 14.43
C LYS A 471 1.48 21.86 13.88
N ALA A 472 0.36 21.21 13.63
CA ALA A 472 0.31 19.86 13.08
C ALA A 472 0.91 19.80 11.66
N ARG A 473 0.63 20.79 10.83
CA ARG A 473 1.20 20.92 9.49
C ARG A 473 2.72 21.10 9.54
N GLU A 474 3.22 21.99 10.39
CA GLU A 474 4.67 22.19 10.58
C GLU A 474 5.34 20.89 11.04
N PHE A 475 4.78 20.23 12.04
CA PHE A 475 5.26 18.95 12.52
C PHE A 475 5.31 17.88 11.42
N SER A 476 4.31 17.84 10.54
CA SER A 476 4.20 16.85 9.45
C SER A 476 5.31 16.99 8.41
N MET A 477 5.99 18.15 8.34
CA MET A 477 7.10 18.39 7.38
C MET A 477 8.31 17.50 7.64
N ARG A 478 8.41 16.86 8.80
CA ARG A 478 9.42 15.83 9.08
C ARG A 478 9.30 14.58 8.18
N TYR A 479 8.17 14.41 7.53
CA TYR A 479 7.87 13.35 6.57
C TYR A 479 7.89 13.85 5.12
N ALA A 480 8.49 15.02 4.85
CA ALA A 480 8.64 15.60 3.52
C ALA A 480 9.60 14.77 2.65
N GLU A 481 9.46 14.91 1.34
CA GLU A 481 10.24 14.16 0.36
C GLU A 481 11.75 14.35 0.57
N LYS A 482 12.22 15.59 0.74
CA LYS A 482 13.63 15.89 0.97
C LYS A 482 14.18 15.23 2.23
N VAL A 483 13.44 15.32 3.35
CA VAL A 483 13.86 14.72 4.63
C VAL A 483 13.91 13.20 4.52
N SER A 484 12.92 12.61 3.85
CA SER A 484 12.86 11.16 3.65
C SER A 484 13.98 10.67 2.73
N GLN A 485 14.33 11.43 1.68
CA GLN A 485 15.46 11.13 0.80
C GLN A 485 16.77 11.14 1.58
N GLU A 486 17.04 12.21 2.34
CA GLU A 486 18.24 12.33 3.17
C GLU A 486 18.35 11.16 4.18
N ASN A 487 17.26 10.77 4.82
CA ASN A 487 17.22 9.63 5.73
C ASN A 487 17.53 8.30 5.05
N TRP A 488 16.97 8.07 3.86
CA TRP A 488 17.29 6.88 3.06
C TRP A 488 18.76 6.87 2.63
N GLU A 489 19.29 7.98 2.16
CA GLU A 489 20.70 8.10 1.75
C GLU A 489 21.64 7.83 2.92
N ASN A 490 21.36 8.39 4.10
CA ASN A 490 22.13 8.15 5.31
C ASN A 490 22.16 6.68 5.70
N VAL A 491 20.98 6.02 5.74
CA VAL A 491 20.90 4.60 6.09
C VAL A 491 21.58 3.71 5.04
N LEU A 492 21.38 4.00 3.76
CA LEU A 492 22.01 3.22 2.69
C LEU A 492 23.54 3.38 2.70
N ASN A 493 24.05 4.58 2.97
CA ASN A 493 25.50 4.83 3.08
C ASN A 493 26.11 4.10 4.30
N MET A 494 25.37 3.99 5.41
CA MET A 494 25.83 3.19 6.57
C MET A 494 25.87 1.70 6.27
N ILE A 495 24.91 1.21 5.49
CA ILE A 495 24.83 -0.20 5.13
C ILE A 495 25.84 -0.58 4.05
N LEU A 496 26.06 0.25 3.03
CA LEU A 496 26.86 -0.04 1.82
C LEU A 496 28.30 0.41 1.95
#